data_b2b71f752c096fa9337e63688dd9e386
#
_entry.id   b2b71f752c096fa9337e63688dd9e386
#
_cell.length_a   1.000
_cell.length_b   1.000
_cell.length_c   1.000
_cell.angle_alpha   90.00
_cell.angle_beta   90.00
_cell.angle_gamma   90.00
#
_symmetry.space_group_name_H-M   'P 1'
#
loop_
_entity.id
_entity.type
_entity.pdbx_description
1 polymer ?
#
loop_
_entity_poly.entity_id
_entity_poly.type
_entity_poly.pdbx_seq_one_letter_code
_entity_poly.pdbx_strand_id
1 'polypeptide(L)'
;MPDSLITKRALASSLKELMKTQPLTKISVGDICEKCGMNRKSFYYHFCDKYDLVNWIFDTEFSEIRNRPDHITKFEEICEYFYADREFYRNALQITGQNSFRDYFRMQIQPILKELVGNLFDSEEDTEFLVTFLADGMVSALIRWLNGSDPEPPEEMARRVRRTMVAISQAIVTTYEEEESKAGKE
;
A
#
# COMPACT_ATOMS: atom_id res chain seq x y z
N MET A 1 3.55 -1.51 28.12
CA MET A 1 3.00 -2.74 28.69
C MET A 1 3.35 -3.89 27.77
N PRO A 2 4.27 -4.79 28.16
CA PRO A 2 4.74 -5.88 27.29
C PRO A 2 3.62 -6.82 26.83
N ASP A 3 2.66 -7.12 27.68
CA ASP A 3 1.56 -8.07 27.39
C ASP A 3 0.65 -7.66 26.21
N SER A 4 0.41 -6.35 26.03
CA SER A 4 -0.41 -5.85 24.93
C SER A 4 0.21 -6.11 23.55
N LEU A 5 1.52 -5.93 23.42
CA LEU A 5 2.22 -6.17 22.14
C LEU A 5 2.34 -7.66 21.84
N ILE A 6 2.58 -8.49 22.84
CA ILE A 6 2.61 -9.96 22.71
C ILE A 6 1.25 -10.46 22.21
N THR A 7 0.17 -9.99 22.81
CA THR A 7 -1.20 -10.32 22.40
C THR A 7 -1.48 -9.92 20.95
N LYS A 8 -1.15 -8.68 20.57
CA LYS A 8 -1.33 -8.20 19.20
C LYS A 8 -0.55 -9.04 18.18
N ARG A 9 0.72 -9.38 18.49
CA ARG A 9 1.56 -10.23 17.62
C ARG A 9 1.01 -11.65 17.50
N ALA A 10 0.49 -12.24 18.55
CA ALA A 10 -0.12 -13.57 18.51
C ALA A 10 -1.38 -13.58 17.61
N LEU A 11 -2.25 -12.57 17.74
CA LEU A 11 -3.41 -12.40 16.87
C LEU A 11 -3.01 -12.20 15.40
N ALA A 12 -1.98 -11.38 15.15
CA ALA A 12 -1.44 -11.12 13.81
C ALA A 12 -0.88 -12.40 13.16
N SER A 13 -0.07 -13.15 13.89
CA SER A 13 0.48 -14.43 13.42
C SER A 13 -0.63 -15.42 13.09
N SER A 14 -1.66 -15.51 13.95
CA SER A 14 -2.81 -16.40 13.73
C SER A 14 -3.60 -16.02 12.49
N LEU A 15 -3.82 -14.71 12.25
CA LEU A 15 -4.48 -14.25 11.04
C LEU A 15 -3.66 -14.58 9.78
N LYS A 16 -2.36 -14.28 9.77
CA LYS A 16 -1.47 -14.62 8.65
C LYS A 16 -1.48 -16.12 8.33
N GLU A 17 -1.42 -16.98 9.34
CA GLU A 17 -1.49 -18.42 9.14
C GLU A 17 -2.84 -18.89 8.58
N LEU A 18 -3.96 -18.33 9.04
CA LEU A 18 -5.28 -18.66 8.49
C LEU A 18 -5.40 -18.20 7.03
N MET A 19 -4.86 -17.05 6.69
CA MET A 19 -4.91 -16.51 5.32
C MET A 19 -4.09 -17.30 4.30
N LYS A 20 -3.21 -18.20 4.73
CA LYS A 20 -2.53 -19.16 3.83
C LYS A 20 -3.47 -20.21 3.25
N THR A 21 -4.58 -20.50 3.92
CA THR A 21 -5.49 -21.59 3.56
C THR A 21 -6.89 -21.13 3.15
N GLN A 22 -7.27 -19.91 3.49
CA GLN A 22 -8.59 -19.38 3.19
C GLN A 22 -8.58 -17.84 3.04
N PRO A 23 -9.49 -17.29 2.23
CA PRO A 23 -9.56 -15.85 2.02
C PRO A 23 -10.02 -15.14 3.30
N LEU A 24 -9.52 -13.90 3.49
CA LEU A 24 -9.85 -13.04 4.65
C LEU A 24 -11.36 -12.90 4.89
N THR A 25 -12.16 -12.88 3.82
CA THR A 25 -13.63 -12.79 3.92
C THR A 25 -14.25 -13.93 4.73
N LYS A 26 -13.69 -15.13 4.66
CA LYS A 26 -14.17 -16.33 5.35
C LYS A 26 -13.63 -16.49 6.77
N ILE A 27 -12.61 -15.75 7.15
CA ILE A 27 -12.02 -15.81 8.48
C ILE A 27 -12.84 -14.94 9.43
N SER A 28 -13.29 -15.51 10.54
CA SER A 28 -13.95 -14.78 11.62
C SER A 28 -12.97 -14.39 12.75
N VAL A 29 -13.34 -13.41 13.57
CA VAL A 29 -12.60 -13.09 14.81
C VAL A 29 -12.52 -14.31 15.73
N GLY A 30 -13.54 -15.19 15.69
CA GLY A 30 -13.54 -16.45 16.44
C GLY A 30 -12.39 -17.35 16.03
N ASP A 31 -12.22 -17.57 14.72
CA ASP A 31 -11.16 -18.44 14.17
C ASP A 31 -9.77 -17.93 14.54
N ILE A 32 -9.57 -16.61 14.48
CA ILE A 32 -8.30 -15.96 14.87
C ILE A 32 -8.00 -16.22 16.35
N CYS A 33 -9.00 -16.01 17.21
CA CYS A 33 -8.86 -16.20 18.65
C CYS A 33 -8.62 -17.67 19.03
N GLU A 34 -9.37 -18.60 18.42
CA GLU A 34 -9.22 -20.04 18.64
C GLU A 34 -7.80 -20.49 18.29
N LYS A 35 -7.27 -20.03 17.15
CA LYS A 35 -5.92 -20.39 16.68
C LYS A 35 -4.81 -19.97 17.64
N CYS A 36 -4.95 -18.85 18.37
CA CYS A 36 -3.95 -18.40 19.35
C CYS A 36 -4.34 -18.68 20.81
N GLY A 37 -5.41 -19.44 21.06
CA GLY A 37 -5.88 -19.79 22.41
C GLY A 37 -6.41 -18.60 23.20
N MET A 38 -6.90 -17.56 22.52
CA MET A 38 -7.45 -16.35 23.15
C MET A 38 -8.97 -16.30 23.03
N ASN A 39 -9.61 -15.46 23.85
CA ASN A 39 -11.03 -15.21 23.76
C ASN A 39 -11.33 -13.94 22.93
N ARG A 40 -12.56 -13.84 22.40
CA ARG A 40 -12.99 -12.68 21.59
C ARG A 40 -12.90 -11.34 22.34
N LYS A 41 -13.04 -11.33 23.67
CA LYS A 41 -12.92 -10.12 24.49
C LYS A 41 -11.50 -9.56 24.42
N SER A 42 -10.48 -10.44 24.43
CA SER A 42 -9.09 -10.06 24.25
C SER A 42 -8.82 -9.45 22.87
N PHE A 43 -9.46 -9.99 21.83
CA PHE A 43 -9.37 -9.40 20.48
C PHE A 43 -9.94 -7.98 20.46
N TYR A 44 -11.19 -7.80 20.88
CA TYR A 44 -11.90 -6.51 20.86
C TYR A 44 -11.33 -5.46 21.83
N TYR A 45 -10.49 -5.87 22.75
CA TYR A 45 -9.69 -4.92 23.56
C TYR A 45 -8.61 -4.22 22.73
N HIS A 46 -8.13 -4.85 21.66
CA HIS A 46 -7.01 -4.35 20.84
C HIS A 46 -7.41 -3.88 19.46
N PHE A 47 -8.44 -4.45 18.87
CA PHE A 47 -8.85 -4.24 17.48
C PHE A 47 -10.36 -4.15 17.36
N CYS A 48 -10.83 -3.21 16.52
CA CYS A 48 -12.26 -3.06 16.24
C CYS A 48 -12.80 -4.25 15.42
N ASP A 49 -12.03 -4.73 14.47
CA ASP A 49 -12.35 -5.86 13.60
C ASP A 49 -11.07 -6.50 13.01
N LYS A 50 -11.25 -7.52 12.18
CA LYS A 50 -10.12 -8.19 11.51
C LYS A 50 -9.40 -7.32 10.48
N TYR A 51 -10.04 -6.29 9.93
CA TYR A 51 -9.44 -5.35 8.97
C TYR A 51 -8.53 -4.37 9.69
N ASP A 52 -8.93 -3.91 10.88
CA ASP A 52 -8.08 -3.12 11.78
C ASP A 52 -6.81 -3.91 12.18
N LEU A 53 -6.92 -5.21 12.40
CA LEU A 53 -5.75 -6.07 12.63
C LEU A 53 -4.85 -6.16 11.39
N VAL A 54 -5.39 -6.24 10.17
CA VAL A 54 -4.60 -6.20 8.93
C VAL A 54 -3.84 -4.88 8.81
N ASN A 55 -4.51 -3.75 9.06
CA ASN A 55 -3.91 -2.42 9.03
C ASN A 55 -2.78 -2.29 10.06
N TRP A 56 -2.98 -2.81 11.27
CA TRP A 56 -1.96 -2.83 12.31
C TRP A 56 -0.74 -3.69 11.95
N ILE A 57 -0.94 -4.84 11.29
CA ILE A 57 0.15 -5.69 10.77
C ILE A 57 1.01 -4.86 9.82
N PHE A 58 0.37 -4.23 8.84
CA PHE A 58 1.05 -3.38 7.87
C PHE A 58 1.81 -2.25 8.56
N ASP A 59 1.18 -1.48 9.44
CA ASP A 59 1.83 -0.36 10.14
C ASP A 59 3.07 -0.79 10.93
N THR A 60 2.97 -1.94 11.60
CA THR A 60 4.07 -2.43 12.42
C THR A 60 5.27 -2.85 11.58
N GLU A 61 5.02 -3.50 10.45
CA GLU A 61 6.06 -4.02 9.56
C GLU A 61 6.58 -2.94 8.59
N PHE A 62 5.71 -2.03 8.16
CA PHE A 62 6.02 -0.99 7.17
C PHE A 62 6.65 0.27 7.78
N SER A 63 6.63 0.44 9.10
CA SER A 63 7.11 1.64 9.78
C SER A 63 8.57 1.99 9.45
N GLU A 64 9.43 0.99 9.28
CA GLU A 64 10.84 1.20 8.95
C GLU A 64 11.01 1.75 7.52
N ILE A 65 10.27 1.21 6.56
CA ILE A 65 10.30 1.66 5.16
C ILE A 65 9.78 3.09 5.05
N ARG A 66 8.67 3.40 5.72
CA ARG A 66 8.06 4.73 5.72
C ARG A 66 9.01 5.84 6.20
N ASN A 67 9.84 5.54 7.18
CA ASN A 67 10.74 6.51 7.81
C ASN A 67 12.07 6.72 7.06
N ARG A 68 12.31 6.03 5.95
CA ARG A 68 13.53 6.22 5.16
C ARG A 68 13.50 7.53 4.37
N PRO A 69 14.63 8.24 4.26
CA PRO A 69 14.67 9.54 3.56
C PRO A 69 14.72 9.41 2.03
N ASP A 70 15.19 8.28 1.48
CA ASP A 70 15.34 8.07 0.04
C ASP A 70 14.08 7.47 -0.58
N HIS A 71 13.41 8.25 -1.44
CA HIS A 71 12.17 7.83 -2.10
C HIS A 71 12.35 6.73 -3.14
N ILE A 72 13.51 6.64 -3.78
CA ILE A 72 13.78 5.63 -4.82
C ILE A 72 13.92 4.26 -4.19
N THR A 73 14.78 4.16 -3.18
CA THR A 73 14.97 2.93 -2.39
C THR A 73 13.69 2.53 -1.67
N LYS A 74 12.94 3.52 -1.14
CA LYS A 74 11.65 3.29 -0.49
C LYS A 74 10.66 2.56 -1.40
N PHE A 75 10.59 2.88 -2.68
CA PHE A 75 9.67 2.22 -3.61
C PHE A 75 10.07 0.77 -3.93
N GLU A 76 11.37 0.50 -4.08
CA GLU A 76 11.89 -0.87 -4.26
C GLU A 76 11.56 -1.73 -3.03
N GLU A 77 11.82 -1.23 -1.83
CA GLU A 77 11.49 -1.89 -0.58
C GLU A 77 9.99 -2.12 -0.37
N ILE A 78 9.14 -1.21 -0.85
CA ILE A 78 7.68 -1.43 -0.87
C ILE A 78 7.33 -2.64 -1.74
N CYS A 79 7.90 -2.75 -2.93
CA CYS A 79 7.67 -3.90 -3.80
C CYS A 79 8.18 -5.20 -3.16
N GLU A 80 9.39 -5.20 -2.59
CA GLU A 80 9.95 -6.36 -1.87
C GLU A 80 9.06 -6.79 -0.70
N TYR A 81 8.61 -5.83 0.09
CA TYR A 81 7.74 -6.06 1.24
C TYR A 81 6.43 -6.75 0.85
N PHE A 82 5.74 -6.24 -0.17
CA PHE A 82 4.50 -6.86 -0.64
C PHE A 82 4.72 -8.23 -1.29
N TYR A 83 5.84 -8.41 -1.95
CA TYR A 83 6.17 -9.68 -2.59
C TYR A 83 6.54 -10.77 -1.58
N ALA A 84 7.25 -10.42 -0.50
CA ALA A 84 7.67 -11.34 0.54
C ALA A 84 6.48 -12.03 1.25
N ASP A 85 5.35 -11.32 1.41
CA ASP A 85 4.11 -11.88 1.98
C ASP A 85 2.93 -11.75 1.01
N ARG A 86 3.21 -12.11 -0.26
CA ARG A 86 2.30 -11.92 -1.40
C ARG A 86 0.91 -12.48 -1.17
N GLU A 87 0.81 -13.70 -0.65
CA GLU A 87 -0.49 -14.34 -0.44
C GLU A 87 -1.37 -13.58 0.56
N PHE A 88 -0.77 -13.07 1.62
CA PHE A 88 -1.46 -12.25 2.61
C PHE A 88 -1.95 -10.94 1.98
N TYR A 89 -1.06 -10.18 1.33
CA TYR A 89 -1.43 -8.88 0.76
C TYR A 89 -2.32 -8.97 -0.47
N ARG A 90 -2.18 -10.01 -1.29
CA ARG A 90 -3.11 -10.31 -2.38
C ARG A 90 -4.53 -10.47 -1.85
N ASN A 91 -4.73 -11.23 -0.78
CA ASN A 91 -6.02 -11.42 -0.15
C ASN A 91 -6.54 -10.14 0.51
N ALA A 92 -5.70 -9.41 1.23
CA ALA A 92 -6.08 -8.18 1.92
C ALA A 92 -6.50 -7.05 0.96
N LEU A 93 -5.78 -6.88 -0.16
CA LEU A 93 -6.04 -5.85 -1.18
C LEU A 93 -7.29 -6.12 -2.04
N GLN A 94 -7.84 -7.34 -2.04
CA GLN A 94 -9.09 -7.65 -2.75
C GLN A 94 -10.33 -7.16 -2.01
N ILE A 95 -10.21 -6.87 -0.72
CA ILE A 95 -11.33 -6.37 0.08
C ILE A 95 -11.60 -4.92 -0.29
N THR A 96 -12.86 -4.62 -0.58
CA THR A 96 -13.39 -3.28 -0.84
C THR A 96 -14.41 -2.92 0.22
N GLY A 97 -14.61 -1.62 0.47
CA GLY A 97 -15.56 -1.12 1.45
C GLY A 97 -14.88 -0.46 2.65
N GLN A 98 -15.70 -0.08 3.61
CA GLN A 98 -15.26 0.65 4.80
C GLN A 98 -14.17 -0.12 5.57
N ASN A 99 -13.09 0.55 5.96
CA ASN A 99 -11.91 -0.01 6.63
C ASN A 99 -11.09 -1.02 5.79
N SER A 100 -11.25 -1.04 4.48
CA SER A 100 -10.46 -1.93 3.63
C SER A 100 -8.97 -1.60 3.72
N PHE A 101 -8.12 -2.65 3.69
CA PHE A 101 -6.67 -2.46 3.62
C PHE A 101 -6.26 -1.69 2.35
N ARG A 102 -6.99 -1.87 1.26
CA ARG A 102 -6.77 -1.14 0.00
C ARG A 102 -6.86 0.38 0.21
N ASP A 103 -7.93 0.87 0.84
CA ASP A 103 -8.11 2.30 1.10
C ASP A 103 -7.14 2.80 2.16
N TYR A 104 -6.86 1.98 3.17
CA TYR A 104 -5.86 2.29 4.18
C TYR A 104 -4.47 2.48 3.54
N PHE A 105 -4.00 1.53 2.73
CA PHE A 105 -2.71 1.61 2.04
C PHE A 105 -2.63 2.83 1.12
N ARG A 106 -3.69 3.11 0.37
CA ARG A 106 -3.79 4.33 -0.46
C ARG A 106 -3.51 5.59 0.36
N MET A 107 -4.16 5.72 1.53
CA MET A 107 -3.93 6.86 2.43
C MET A 107 -2.49 6.93 2.96
N GLN A 108 -1.84 5.80 3.19
CA GLN A 108 -0.46 5.77 3.69
C GLN A 108 0.58 6.20 2.63
N ILE A 109 0.32 5.96 1.34
CA ILE A 109 1.25 6.36 0.26
C ILE A 109 1.05 7.80 -0.20
N GLN A 110 -0.11 8.42 0.02
CA GLN A 110 -0.39 9.79 -0.40
C GLN A 110 0.61 10.83 0.16
N PRO A 111 0.98 10.83 1.45
CA PRO A 111 2.00 11.74 1.95
C PRO A 111 3.37 11.58 1.27
N ILE A 112 3.75 10.33 0.94
CA ILE A 112 5.00 10.02 0.24
C ILE A 112 4.97 10.59 -1.18
N LEU A 113 3.83 10.44 -1.86
CA LEU A 113 3.63 11.00 -3.20
C LEU A 113 3.58 12.53 -3.15
N LYS A 114 2.92 13.11 -2.16
CA LYS A 114 2.87 14.57 -1.99
C LYS A 114 4.27 15.17 -1.80
N GLU A 115 5.14 14.52 -1.05
CA GLU A 115 6.53 14.92 -0.89
C GLU A 115 7.30 14.84 -2.23
N LEU A 116 7.00 13.85 -3.07
CA LEU A 116 7.64 13.66 -4.36
C LEU A 116 7.18 14.67 -5.44
N VAL A 117 5.90 15.03 -5.48
CA VAL A 117 5.30 15.82 -6.56
C VAL A 117 4.76 17.18 -6.11
N GLY A 118 4.85 17.52 -4.83
CA GLY A 118 4.20 18.68 -4.24
C GLY A 118 4.64 20.05 -4.78
N ASN A 119 5.73 20.09 -5.51
CA ASN A 119 6.26 21.34 -6.12
C ASN A 119 5.98 21.46 -7.63
N LEU A 120 5.16 20.56 -8.20
CA LEU A 120 4.86 20.58 -9.64
C LEU A 120 3.77 21.58 -10.02
N PHE A 121 2.90 21.94 -9.07
CA PHE A 121 1.80 22.89 -9.28
C PHE A 121 1.81 23.97 -8.20
N ASP A 122 1.40 25.17 -8.57
CA ASP A 122 1.15 26.26 -7.63
C ASP A 122 -0.20 26.09 -6.88
N SER A 123 -1.13 25.34 -7.49
CA SER A 123 -2.45 25.02 -6.95
C SER A 123 -2.40 23.81 -6.03
N GLU A 124 -2.88 23.96 -4.79
CA GLU A 124 -3.05 22.83 -3.86
C GLU A 124 -4.08 21.82 -4.37
N GLU A 125 -5.16 22.28 -5.04
CA GLU A 125 -6.20 21.44 -5.61
C GLU A 125 -5.62 20.52 -6.71
N ASP A 126 -4.81 21.07 -7.61
CA ASP A 126 -4.14 20.29 -8.67
C ASP A 126 -3.13 19.30 -8.08
N THR A 127 -2.40 19.71 -7.05
CA THR A 127 -1.47 18.82 -6.32
C THR A 127 -2.21 17.66 -5.68
N GLU A 128 -3.33 17.91 -4.98
CA GLU A 128 -4.14 16.86 -4.37
C GLU A 128 -4.77 15.91 -5.39
N PHE A 129 -5.22 16.46 -6.53
CA PHE A 129 -5.71 15.64 -7.64
C PHE A 129 -4.62 14.72 -8.18
N LEU A 130 -3.42 15.24 -8.47
CA LEU A 130 -2.29 14.45 -8.95
C LEU A 130 -1.90 13.36 -7.94
N VAL A 131 -1.78 13.69 -6.67
CA VAL A 131 -1.44 12.73 -5.60
C VAL A 131 -2.45 11.61 -5.53
N THR A 132 -3.74 11.93 -5.59
CA THR A 132 -4.81 10.93 -5.58
C THR A 132 -4.79 10.04 -6.82
N PHE A 133 -4.62 10.64 -8.00
CA PHE A 133 -4.52 9.93 -9.27
C PHE A 133 -3.33 8.94 -9.29
N LEU A 134 -2.17 9.39 -8.83
CA LEU A 134 -0.98 8.54 -8.73
C LEU A 134 -1.18 7.41 -7.71
N ALA A 135 -1.76 7.71 -6.55
CA ALA A 135 -2.03 6.71 -5.52
C ALA A 135 -2.97 5.61 -6.03
N ASP A 136 -4.07 5.98 -6.70
CA ASP A 136 -5.02 5.02 -7.27
C ASP A 136 -4.38 4.18 -8.37
N GLY A 137 -3.57 4.79 -9.24
CA GLY A 137 -2.81 4.09 -10.27
C GLY A 137 -1.82 3.08 -9.70
N MET A 138 -1.07 3.47 -8.68
CA MET A 138 -0.08 2.62 -8.01
C MET A 138 -0.74 1.45 -7.27
N VAL A 139 -1.80 1.70 -6.52
CA VAL A 139 -2.57 0.63 -5.85
C VAL A 139 -3.13 -0.36 -6.87
N SER A 140 -3.67 0.13 -7.99
CA SER A 140 -4.20 -0.74 -9.04
C SER A 140 -3.10 -1.55 -9.75
N ALA A 141 -1.92 -0.98 -9.96
CA ALA A 141 -0.77 -1.68 -10.52
C ALA A 141 -0.25 -2.76 -9.57
N LEU A 142 -0.13 -2.45 -8.27
CA LEU A 142 0.25 -3.38 -7.22
C LEU A 142 -0.71 -4.59 -7.16
N ILE A 143 -2.02 -4.33 -7.14
CA ILE A 143 -3.03 -5.39 -7.12
C ILE A 143 -2.90 -6.31 -8.34
N ARG A 144 -2.74 -5.77 -9.54
CA ARG A 144 -2.54 -6.56 -10.76
C ARG A 144 -1.27 -7.40 -10.69
N TRP A 145 -0.17 -6.81 -10.25
CA TRP A 145 1.10 -7.50 -10.11
C TRP A 145 1.02 -8.67 -9.14
N LEU A 146 0.50 -8.46 -7.93
CA LEU A 146 0.36 -9.51 -6.91
C LEU A 146 -0.62 -10.62 -7.32
N ASN A 147 -1.61 -10.32 -8.17
CA ASN A 147 -2.58 -11.30 -8.68
C ASN A 147 -2.09 -12.06 -9.92
N GLY A 148 -0.99 -11.67 -10.54
CA GLY A 148 -0.41 -12.41 -11.67
C GLY A 148 -0.12 -13.87 -11.32
N SER A 149 -0.24 -14.78 -12.28
CA SER A 149 0.11 -16.18 -12.04
C SER A 149 1.61 -16.36 -11.81
N ASP A 150 2.41 -15.57 -12.51
CA ASP A 150 3.88 -15.51 -12.42
C ASP A 150 4.31 -14.04 -12.39
N PRO A 151 4.23 -13.37 -11.22
CA PRO A 151 4.57 -11.97 -11.12
C PRO A 151 6.08 -11.77 -11.31
N GLU A 152 6.43 -10.74 -12.07
CA GLU A 152 7.82 -10.35 -12.21
C GLU A 152 8.48 -10.05 -10.85
N PRO A 153 9.81 -10.19 -10.73
CA PRO A 153 10.53 -9.87 -9.50
C PRO A 153 10.28 -8.43 -9.01
N PRO A 154 10.35 -8.17 -7.70
CA PRO A 154 10.10 -6.84 -7.12
C PRO A 154 10.92 -5.72 -7.76
N GLU A 155 12.19 -5.98 -8.06
CA GLU A 155 13.11 -5.04 -8.69
C GLU A 155 12.64 -4.65 -10.11
N GLU A 156 12.09 -5.61 -10.85
CA GLU A 156 11.56 -5.36 -12.21
C GLU A 156 10.28 -4.53 -12.13
N MET A 157 9.38 -4.84 -11.20
CA MET A 157 8.18 -4.06 -10.95
C MET A 157 8.54 -2.62 -10.57
N ALA A 158 9.46 -2.43 -9.63
CA ALA A 158 9.93 -1.12 -9.20
C ALA A 158 10.57 -0.33 -10.37
N ARG A 159 11.41 -1.00 -11.16
CA ARG A 159 12.04 -0.43 -12.35
C ARG A 159 11.02 -0.01 -13.39
N ARG A 160 9.99 -0.83 -13.63
CA ARG A 160 8.90 -0.55 -14.57
C ARG A 160 8.13 0.70 -14.16
N VAL A 161 7.73 0.81 -12.91
CA VAL A 161 7.01 1.99 -12.40
C VAL A 161 7.88 3.24 -12.53
N ARG A 162 9.16 3.18 -12.13
CA ARG A 162 10.09 4.31 -12.26
C ARG A 162 10.22 4.77 -13.71
N ARG A 163 10.46 3.83 -14.64
CA ARG A 163 10.55 4.16 -16.08
C ARG A 163 9.27 4.78 -16.61
N THR A 164 8.11 4.30 -16.17
CA THR A 164 6.81 4.87 -16.56
C THR A 164 6.67 6.29 -16.06
N MET A 165 7.01 6.58 -14.81
CA MET A 165 6.95 7.94 -14.25
C MET A 165 7.89 8.89 -14.99
N VAL A 166 9.11 8.47 -15.27
CA VAL A 166 10.08 9.28 -16.05
C VAL A 166 9.55 9.55 -17.46
N ALA A 167 9.03 8.55 -18.16
CA ALA A 167 8.49 8.71 -19.51
C ALA A 167 7.29 9.66 -19.55
N ILE A 168 6.38 9.57 -18.58
CA ILE A 168 5.23 10.49 -18.44
C ILE A 168 5.73 11.91 -18.18
N SER A 169 6.67 12.10 -17.27
CA SER A 169 7.25 13.41 -16.95
C SER A 169 7.89 14.04 -18.17
N GLN A 170 8.70 13.30 -18.92
CA GLN A 170 9.33 13.78 -20.15
C GLN A 170 8.31 14.16 -21.22
N ALA A 171 7.30 13.33 -21.45
CA ALA A 171 6.25 13.61 -22.43
C ALA A 171 5.47 14.87 -22.09
N ILE A 172 5.14 15.10 -20.80
CA ILE A 172 4.46 16.31 -20.34
C ILE A 172 5.33 17.54 -20.61
N VAL A 173 6.58 17.53 -20.18
CA VAL A 173 7.51 18.67 -20.39
C VAL A 173 7.63 19.03 -21.87
N THR A 174 7.83 18.03 -22.73
CA THR A 174 7.93 18.25 -24.18
C THR A 174 6.65 18.88 -24.75
N THR A 175 5.48 18.44 -24.30
CA THR A 175 4.19 18.99 -24.77
C THR A 175 4.05 20.45 -24.35
N TYR A 176 4.38 20.83 -23.13
CA TYR A 176 4.33 22.22 -22.67
C TYR A 176 5.28 23.12 -23.45
N GLU A 177 6.53 22.68 -23.69
CA GLU A 177 7.50 23.46 -24.48
C GLU A 177 7.02 23.69 -25.93
N GLU A 178 6.36 22.70 -26.53
CA GLU A 178 5.77 22.85 -27.87
C GLU A 178 4.61 23.84 -27.90
N GLU A 179 3.76 23.84 -26.87
CA GLU A 179 2.62 24.76 -26.74
C GLU A 179 3.11 26.20 -26.53
N GLU A 180 4.07 26.44 -25.64
CA GLU A 180 4.67 27.78 -25.44
C GLU A 180 5.34 28.29 -26.71
N SER A 181 6.04 27.41 -27.44
CA SER A 181 6.69 27.78 -28.71
C SER A 181 5.67 28.15 -29.80
N LYS A 182 4.46 27.62 -29.76
CA LYS A 182 3.39 27.99 -30.71
C LYS A 182 2.73 29.30 -30.30
N ALA A 183 2.43 29.49 -29.01
CA ALA A 183 1.83 30.70 -28.48
C ALA A 183 2.71 31.95 -28.62
N GLY A 184 4.02 31.82 -28.58
CA GLY A 184 4.96 32.91 -28.76
C GLY A 184 5.18 33.34 -30.23
N LYS A 185 4.53 32.68 -31.21
CA LYS A 185 4.61 32.99 -32.65
C LYS A 185 3.33 33.64 -33.21
N GLU A 186 2.30 33.79 -32.39
CA GLU A 186 1.11 34.57 -32.68
C GLU A 186 1.23 35.97 -32.04
#